data_465656c1b8dc5585ddd4cfff14479e68
#
_entry.id   465656c1b8dc5585ddd4cfff14479e68
#
_cell.length_a   1.000
_cell.length_b   1.000
_cell.length_c   1.000
_cell.angle_alpha   90.00
_cell.angle_beta   90.00
_cell.angle_gamma   90.00
#
_symmetry.space_group_name_H-M   'P 1'
#
loop_
_entity.id
_entity.type
_entity.pdbx_description
1 polymer ?
#
loop_
_entity_poly.entity_id
_entity_poly.type
_entity_poly.pdbx_seq_one_letter_code
_entity_poly.pdbx_strand_id
1 'polypeptide(L)'
;MANLASVVRSPQALAQILQPEQNVCLLRRALPVALTGGLAGLADAPAFERKRVVRSVVDLAWLAEPLGPGRAALMVPDLSRWFAAFHALSGGVPAVGSVSVTRHDDCRKFHVDWVGLRLIVTYVGPGTEWVSNDGVHRPALHANWRSLAAINRRIVPDPRRVMAAAAGDVLVLKGESYPGNAGLGAVHRSPPIAERGGVRFLFKLTSPSTHCEDAECTIDHDAPSAV
;
A
#
# COMPACT_ATOMS: atom_id res chain seq x y z
N MET A 1 15.76 14.77 -11.41
CA MET A 1 14.52 14.69 -12.22
C MET A 1 13.34 14.68 -11.25
N ALA A 2 12.23 15.35 -11.56
CA ALA A 2 11.06 15.30 -10.71
C ALA A 2 10.41 13.92 -10.84
N ASN A 3 10.31 13.15 -9.75
CA ASN A 3 9.58 11.89 -9.76
C ASN A 3 8.08 12.19 -9.84
N LEU A 4 7.49 11.77 -10.93
CA LEU A 4 6.11 12.03 -11.26
C LEU A 4 5.20 10.97 -10.63
N ALA A 5 3.97 11.37 -10.43
CA ALA A 5 2.87 10.46 -10.10
C ALA A 5 1.91 10.39 -11.28
N SER A 6 1.53 9.19 -11.69
CA SER A 6 0.54 9.00 -12.74
C SER A 6 -0.79 8.50 -12.19
N VAL A 7 -1.88 8.97 -12.78
CA VAL A 7 -3.24 8.48 -12.53
C VAL A 7 -3.75 7.81 -13.79
N VAL A 8 -4.01 6.52 -13.72
CA VAL A 8 -4.37 5.68 -14.87
C VAL A 8 -5.78 5.10 -14.74
N ARG A 9 -6.32 4.61 -15.85
CA ARG A 9 -7.70 4.08 -15.92
C ARG A 9 -7.77 2.61 -16.39
N SER A 10 -6.64 1.99 -16.72
CA SER A 10 -6.59 0.57 -17.07
C SER A 10 -5.48 -0.15 -16.28
N PRO A 11 -5.68 -1.42 -15.93
CA PRO A 11 -4.67 -2.22 -15.22
C PRO A 11 -3.33 -2.30 -15.96
N GLN A 12 -3.35 -2.37 -17.28
CA GLN A 12 -2.14 -2.41 -18.12
C GLN A 12 -1.31 -1.13 -18.00
N ALA A 13 -1.97 0.00 -17.80
CA ALA A 13 -1.30 1.29 -17.64
C ALA A 13 -0.55 1.41 -16.31
N LEU A 14 -0.74 0.50 -15.34
CA LEU A 14 0.09 0.41 -14.15
C LEU A 14 1.58 0.19 -14.49
N ALA A 15 1.88 -0.35 -15.68
CA ALA A 15 3.24 -0.49 -16.17
C ALA A 15 3.99 0.84 -16.30
N GLN A 16 3.29 1.98 -16.28
CA GLN A 16 3.94 3.30 -16.21
C GLN A 16 4.83 3.45 -14.96
N ILE A 17 4.55 2.71 -13.88
CA ILE A 17 5.42 2.71 -12.69
C ILE A 17 6.86 2.29 -13.01
N LEU A 18 7.08 1.52 -14.06
CA LEU A 18 8.40 1.03 -14.45
C LEU A 18 9.28 2.13 -15.08
N GLN A 19 8.69 3.24 -15.54
CA GLN A 19 9.43 4.38 -16.07
C GLN A 19 10.32 5.01 -14.98
N PRO A 20 11.56 5.39 -15.29
CA PRO A 20 12.50 5.89 -14.28
C PRO A 20 11.98 7.09 -13.48
N GLU A 21 11.23 7.99 -14.12
CA GLU A 21 10.68 9.20 -13.49
C GLU A 21 9.41 8.97 -12.67
N GLN A 22 8.80 7.79 -12.76
CA GLN A 22 7.57 7.49 -12.01
C GLN A 22 7.90 6.78 -10.70
N ASN A 23 7.38 7.26 -9.56
CA ASN A 23 7.48 6.56 -8.28
C ASN A 23 6.13 6.25 -7.64
N VAL A 24 5.04 6.80 -8.20
CA VAL A 24 3.67 6.51 -7.79
C VAL A 24 2.81 6.30 -9.04
N CYS A 25 2.03 5.24 -9.07
CA CYS A 25 1.01 5.01 -10.08
C CYS A 25 -0.32 4.63 -9.42
N LEU A 26 -1.36 5.42 -9.66
CA LEU A 26 -2.69 5.23 -9.09
C LEU A 26 -3.66 4.83 -10.19
N LEU A 27 -4.19 3.60 -10.11
CA LEU A 27 -5.31 3.17 -10.93
C LEU A 27 -6.63 3.54 -10.24
N ARG A 28 -7.38 4.46 -10.85
CA ARG A 28 -8.74 4.79 -10.44
C ARG A 28 -9.71 3.72 -10.91
N ARG A 29 -10.43 3.10 -9.98
CA ARG A 29 -11.50 2.17 -10.28
C ARG A 29 -12.64 2.22 -9.27
N ALA A 30 -13.86 1.95 -9.71
CA ALA A 30 -14.95 1.60 -8.81
C ALA A 30 -14.83 0.11 -8.40
N LEU A 31 -15.16 -0.21 -7.15
CA LEU A 31 -15.32 -1.59 -6.74
C LEU A 31 -16.51 -2.22 -7.46
N PRO A 32 -16.41 -3.48 -7.92
CA PRO A 32 -17.56 -4.25 -8.39
C PRO A 32 -18.69 -4.26 -7.35
N VAL A 33 -19.94 -4.17 -7.82
CA VAL A 33 -21.11 -4.14 -6.92
C VAL A 33 -21.14 -5.34 -5.97
N ALA A 34 -20.77 -6.54 -6.47
CA ALA A 34 -20.68 -7.74 -5.64
C ALA A 34 -19.69 -7.58 -4.48
N LEU A 35 -18.51 -6.98 -4.72
CA LEU A 35 -17.54 -6.71 -3.67
C LEU A 35 -18.05 -5.66 -2.67
N THR A 36 -18.64 -4.58 -3.16
CA THR A 36 -19.19 -3.53 -2.29
C THR A 36 -20.28 -4.09 -1.38
N GLY A 37 -21.21 -4.88 -1.92
CA GLY A 37 -22.27 -5.54 -1.16
C GLY A 37 -21.72 -6.61 -0.21
N GLY A 38 -20.79 -7.46 -0.68
CA GLY A 38 -20.19 -8.52 0.14
C GLY A 38 -19.33 -8.02 1.31
N LEU A 39 -18.77 -6.81 1.19
CA LEU A 39 -17.98 -6.18 2.23
C LEU A 39 -18.82 -5.29 3.17
N ALA A 40 -20.11 -5.14 2.90
CA ALA A 40 -21.02 -4.48 3.84
C ALA A 40 -20.97 -5.20 5.21
N GLY A 41 -21.01 -4.42 6.29
CA GLY A 41 -20.85 -4.93 7.66
C GLY A 41 -19.43 -5.36 8.05
N LEU A 42 -18.42 -5.17 7.20
CA LEU A 42 -17.02 -5.40 7.58
C LEU A 42 -16.56 -4.42 8.69
N ALA A 43 -17.26 -3.29 8.80
CA ALA A 43 -17.05 -2.35 9.90
C ALA A 43 -17.21 -2.99 11.27
N ASP A 44 -18.00 -4.05 11.42
CA ASP A 44 -18.23 -4.78 12.67
C ASP A 44 -17.32 -6.01 12.84
N ALA A 45 -16.57 -6.38 11.79
CA ALA A 45 -15.69 -7.54 11.85
C ALA A 45 -14.50 -7.31 12.82
N PRO A 46 -14.01 -8.36 13.49
CA PRO A 46 -12.78 -8.25 14.28
C PRO A 46 -11.60 -7.75 13.43
N ALA A 47 -10.72 -6.96 14.05
CA ALA A 47 -9.47 -6.60 13.45
C ALA A 47 -8.58 -7.84 13.32
N PHE A 48 -7.88 -7.96 12.19
CA PHE A 48 -6.89 -9.01 11.96
C PHE A 48 -5.85 -8.56 10.94
N GLU A 49 -4.71 -9.19 10.95
CA GLU A 49 -3.74 -9.15 9.87
C GLU A 49 -3.24 -10.57 9.59
N ARG A 50 -3.20 -10.94 8.32
CA ARG A 50 -2.48 -12.12 7.83
C ARG A 50 -1.46 -11.71 6.80
N LYS A 51 -0.28 -12.33 6.88
CA LYS A 51 0.85 -12.03 6.01
C LYS A 51 1.58 -13.32 5.66
N ARG A 52 1.95 -13.50 4.39
CA ARG A 52 2.78 -14.60 3.92
C ARG A 52 3.35 -14.34 2.53
N VAL A 53 4.35 -15.13 2.16
CA VAL A 53 4.81 -15.17 0.76
C VAL A 53 3.73 -15.78 -0.11
N VAL A 54 3.32 -15.06 -1.15
CA VAL A 54 2.30 -15.48 -2.11
C VAL A 54 2.98 -16.08 -3.32
N ARG A 55 2.65 -17.34 -3.61
CA ARG A 55 3.12 -18.10 -4.78
C ARG A 55 1.96 -18.57 -5.65
N SER A 56 0.76 -18.62 -5.09
CA SER A 56 -0.42 -19.20 -5.75
C SER A 56 -1.72 -18.61 -5.23
N VAL A 57 -2.82 -18.96 -5.90
CA VAL A 57 -4.19 -18.64 -5.45
C VAL A 57 -4.52 -19.24 -4.09
N VAL A 58 -3.90 -20.37 -3.73
CA VAL A 58 -4.10 -21.01 -2.41
C VAL A 58 -3.59 -20.11 -1.29
N ASP A 59 -2.47 -19.41 -1.50
CA ASP A 59 -1.93 -18.45 -0.54
C ASP A 59 -2.87 -17.26 -0.37
N LEU A 60 -3.49 -16.78 -1.45
CA LEU A 60 -4.47 -15.70 -1.40
C LEU A 60 -5.75 -16.13 -0.68
N ALA A 61 -6.21 -17.36 -0.91
CA ALA A 61 -7.35 -17.93 -0.19
C ALA A 61 -7.08 -18.01 1.31
N TRP A 62 -5.88 -18.44 1.71
CA TRP A 62 -5.46 -18.47 3.10
C TRP A 62 -5.42 -17.06 3.73
N LEU A 63 -4.92 -16.05 3.00
CA LEU A 63 -4.92 -14.66 3.47
C LEU A 63 -6.34 -14.14 3.71
N ALA A 64 -7.29 -14.54 2.86
CA ALA A 64 -8.69 -14.08 2.91
C ALA A 64 -9.56 -14.87 3.91
N GLU A 65 -9.12 -16.02 4.41
CA GLU A 65 -9.88 -16.92 5.28
C GLU A 65 -10.55 -16.22 6.49
N PRO A 66 -9.88 -15.26 7.21
CA PRO A 66 -10.50 -14.60 8.37
C PRO A 66 -11.72 -13.74 8.01
N LEU A 67 -11.95 -13.44 6.74
CA LEU A 67 -13.15 -12.73 6.28
C LEU A 67 -14.41 -13.60 6.36
N GLY A 68 -14.24 -14.93 6.57
CA GLY A 68 -15.29 -15.93 6.47
C GLY A 68 -15.52 -16.40 5.03
N PRO A 69 -16.11 -17.61 4.84
CA PRO A 69 -16.14 -18.31 3.55
C PRO A 69 -16.80 -17.51 2.43
N GLY A 70 -17.91 -16.83 2.70
CA GLY A 70 -18.64 -16.05 1.70
C GLY A 70 -17.83 -14.84 1.19
N ARG A 71 -17.24 -14.05 2.10
CA ARG A 71 -16.40 -12.90 1.72
C ARG A 71 -15.09 -13.35 1.09
N ALA A 72 -14.46 -14.40 1.61
CA ALA A 72 -13.25 -14.96 1.02
C ALA A 72 -13.46 -15.38 -0.43
N ALA A 73 -14.55 -16.09 -0.73
CA ALA A 73 -14.89 -16.50 -2.09
C ALA A 73 -15.09 -15.31 -3.06
N LEU A 74 -15.65 -14.21 -2.57
CA LEU A 74 -15.80 -12.98 -3.36
C LEU A 74 -14.47 -12.24 -3.57
N MET A 75 -13.57 -12.29 -2.56
CA MET A 75 -12.32 -11.53 -2.59
C MET A 75 -11.23 -12.19 -3.43
N VAL A 76 -11.08 -13.51 -3.35
CA VAL A 76 -9.98 -14.25 -3.98
C VAL A 76 -9.81 -13.94 -5.48
N PRO A 77 -10.87 -13.85 -6.29
CA PRO A 77 -10.72 -13.47 -7.70
C PRO A 77 -10.07 -12.07 -7.90
N ASP A 78 -10.47 -11.08 -7.10
CA ASP A 78 -9.91 -9.72 -7.20
C ASP A 78 -8.46 -9.68 -6.67
N LEU A 79 -8.16 -10.37 -5.56
CA LEU A 79 -6.80 -10.52 -5.04
C LEU A 79 -5.89 -11.19 -6.08
N SER A 80 -6.38 -12.25 -6.74
CA SER A 80 -5.64 -12.97 -7.79
C SER A 80 -5.32 -12.09 -8.99
N ARG A 81 -6.27 -11.24 -9.39
CA ARG A 81 -6.05 -10.25 -10.45
C ARG A 81 -4.90 -9.31 -10.12
N TRP A 82 -4.88 -8.77 -8.89
CA TRP A 82 -3.84 -7.83 -8.48
C TRP A 82 -2.51 -8.51 -8.20
N PHE A 83 -2.55 -9.74 -7.74
CA PHE A 83 -1.32 -10.55 -7.64
C PHE A 83 -0.70 -10.78 -9.02
N ALA A 84 -1.49 -11.19 -10.02
CA ALA A 84 -0.98 -11.39 -11.38
C ALA A 84 -0.40 -10.09 -11.98
N ALA A 85 -1.09 -8.95 -11.80
CA ALA A 85 -0.60 -7.66 -12.24
C ALA A 85 0.71 -7.28 -11.54
N PHE A 86 0.79 -7.44 -10.22
CA PHE A 86 1.99 -7.15 -9.44
C PHE A 86 3.16 -8.07 -9.80
N HIS A 87 2.89 -9.36 -9.99
CA HIS A 87 3.90 -10.33 -10.40
C HIS A 87 4.55 -9.95 -11.75
N ALA A 88 3.73 -9.49 -12.70
CA ALA A 88 4.25 -8.98 -13.97
C ALA A 88 5.09 -7.70 -13.80
N LEU A 89 4.67 -6.75 -12.93
CA LEU A 89 5.39 -5.51 -12.66
C LEU A 89 6.71 -5.75 -11.93
N SER A 90 6.76 -6.74 -11.05
CA SER A 90 7.95 -7.08 -10.26
C SER A 90 8.94 -8.00 -10.98
N GLY A 91 8.69 -8.35 -12.25
CA GLY A 91 9.55 -9.25 -13.00
C GLY A 91 9.49 -10.71 -12.53
N GLY A 92 8.37 -11.13 -11.94
CA GLY A 92 8.17 -12.52 -11.51
C GLY A 92 8.76 -12.87 -10.14
N VAL A 93 9.33 -11.90 -9.41
CA VAL A 93 9.85 -12.19 -8.06
C VAL A 93 8.72 -12.52 -7.08
N PRO A 94 8.97 -13.40 -6.10
CA PRO A 94 8.02 -13.67 -5.03
C PRO A 94 7.59 -12.40 -4.32
N ALA A 95 6.32 -12.31 -3.95
CA ALA A 95 5.76 -11.17 -3.24
C ALA A 95 5.29 -11.57 -1.84
N VAL A 96 5.52 -10.72 -0.86
CA VAL A 96 4.83 -10.83 0.44
C VAL A 96 3.46 -10.18 0.29
N GLY A 97 2.42 -11.00 0.46
CA GLY A 97 1.03 -10.54 0.50
C GLY A 97 0.54 -10.37 1.92
N SER A 98 -0.25 -9.34 2.18
CA SER A 98 -1.01 -9.21 3.43
C SER A 98 -2.45 -8.80 3.17
N VAL A 99 -3.35 -9.34 4.00
CA VAL A 99 -4.76 -8.95 4.10
C VAL A 99 -5.02 -8.53 5.54
N SER A 100 -5.55 -7.33 5.73
CA SER A 100 -5.78 -6.79 7.07
C SER A 100 -7.09 -6.00 7.18
N VAL A 101 -7.76 -6.17 8.33
CA VAL A 101 -8.81 -5.27 8.82
C VAL A 101 -8.26 -4.56 10.05
N THR A 102 -8.11 -3.24 9.97
CA THR A 102 -7.56 -2.42 11.07
C THR A 102 -8.54 -1.34 11.51
N ARG A 103 -8.48 -0.99 12.82
CA ARG A 103 -9.26 0.07 13.45
C ARG A 103 -8.37 1.13 14.09
N HIS A 104 -7.07 0.90 14.06
CA HIS A 104 -6.08 1.83 14.58
C HIS A 104 -5.30 2.47 13.44
N ASP A 105 -4.65 3.56 13.79
CA ASP A 105 -3.78 4.26 12.87
C ASP A 105 -2.44 3.50 12.79
N ASP A 106 -2.19 2.91 11.65
CA ASP A 106 -0.87 2.37 11.32
C ASP A 106 0.15 3.54 11.13
N CYS A 107 1.10 3.41 10.26
CA CYS A 107 2.14 4.41 10.01
C CYS A 107 1.58 5.82 9.66
N ARG A 108 1.29 6.67 10.67
CA ARG A 108 0.75 8.03 10.52
C ARG A 108 1.79 9.08 10.10
N LYS A 109 3.08 8.78 10.30
CA LYS A 109 4.17 9.63 9.82
C LYS A 109 4.35 9.41 8.33
N PHE A 110 4.53 10.48 7.55
CA PHE A 110 5.01 10.35 6.18
C PHE A 110 6.37 9.69 6.17
N HIS A 111 6.51 8.61 5.38
CA HIS A 111 7.71 7.78 5.32
C HIS A 111 7.91 7.23 3.92
N VAL A 112 9.02 6.58 3.71
CA VAL A 112 9.34 5.75 2.55
C VAL A 112 9.54 4.31 3.02
N ASP A 113 9.17 3.36 2.17
CA ASP A 113 9.40 1.94 2.44
C ASP A 113 10.74 1.48 1.86
N TRP A 114 11.46 0.63 2.58
CA TRP A 114 12.70 -0.01 2.14
C TRP A 114 12.41 -1.32 1.37
N VAL A 115 11.62 -1.22 0.33
CA VAL A 115 11.20 -2.33 -0.53
C VAL A 115 11.43 -1.97 -2.00
N GLY A 116 11.30 -2.93 -2.91
CA GLY A 116 11.30 -2.66 -4.34
C GLY A 116 10.01 -1.97 -4.77
N LEU A 117 8.96 -2.75 -5.02
CA LEU A 117 7.62 -2.28 -5.33
C LEU A 117 6.64 -2.63 -4.21
N ARG A 118 5.64 -1.78 -4.03
CA ARG A 118 4.47 -2.07 -3.18
C ARG A 118 3.18 -1.75 -3.93
N LEU A 119 2.25 -2.69 -3.95
CA LEU A 119 0.88 -2.48 -4.42
C LEU A 119 -0.05 -2.49 -3.22
N ILE A 120 -0.95 -1.50 -3.14
CA ILE A 120 -1.94 -1.36 -2.07
C ILE A 120 -3.32 -1.21 -2.68
N VAL A 121 -4.26 -2.04 -2.25
CA VAL A 121 -5.69 -1.87 -2.53
C VAL A 121 -6.42 -1.63 -1.21
N THR A 122 -7.13 -0.52 -1.11
CA THR A 122 -8.05 -0.26 0.00
C THR A 122 -9.45 -0.62 -0.44
N TYR A 123 -10.07 -1.61 0.21
CA TYR A 123 -11.42 -2.06 -0.12
C TYR A 123 -12.48 -1.36 0.71
N VAL A 124 -12.19 -1.05 1.96
CA VAL A 124 -13.09 -0.33 2.89
C VAL A 124 -12.30 0.76 3.59
N GLY A 125 -12.94 1.90 3.82
CA GLY A 125 -12.37 3.05 4.52
C GLY A 125 -11.49 3.94 3.65
N PRO A 126 -10.82 4.93 4.24
CA PRO A 126 -9.97 5.87 3.53
C PRO A 126 -8.69 5.18 3.03
N GLY A 127 -8.27 5.52 1.81
CA GLY A 127 -7.07 4.97 1.18
C GLY A 127 -5.78 5.60 1.68
N THR A 128 -4.67 5.02 1.27
CA THR A 128 -3.33 5.51 1.57
C THR A 128 -3.13 6.92 1.03
N GLU A 129 -2.56 7.80 1.85
CA GLU A 129 -2.16 9.15 1.47
C GLU A 129 -0.73 9.17 0.96
N TRP A 130 -0.46 9.98 -0.06
CA TRP A 130 0.85 10.08 -0.67
C TRP A 130 1.12 11.48 -1.21
N VAL A 131 2.39 11.80 -1.48
CA VAL A 131 2.82 13.12 -1.98
C VAL A 131 3.87 12.93 -3.07
N SER A 132 3.77 13.71 -4.15
CA SER A 132 4.82 13.78 -5.17
C SER A 132 6.11 14.37 -4.60
N ASN A 133 7.26 13.96 -5.12
CA ASN A 133 8.57 14.35 -4.59
C ASN A 133 8.81 15.86 -4.52
N ASP A 134 8.23 16.64 -5.43
CA ASP A 134 8.30 18.11 -5.43
C ASP A 134 7.54 18.77 -4.28
N GLY A 135 6.67 18.01 -3.59
CA GLY A 135 5.94 18.42 -2.38
C GLY A 135 6.59 18.01 -1.07
N VAL A 136 7.75 17.32 -1.11
CA VAL A 136 8.37 16.70 0.05
C VAL A 136 9.69 17.36 0.43
N HIS A 137 9.83 17.73 1.70
CA HIS A 137 11.12 18.10 2.29
C HIS A 137 11.81 16.84 2.82
N ARG A 138 12.49 16.09 1.95
CA ARG A 138 13.09 14.78 2.23
C ARG A 138 14.02 14.74 3.46
N PRO A 139 14.88 15.74 3.75
CA PRO A 139 15.70 15.71 4.97
C PRO A 139 14.89 15.54 6.25
N ALA A 140 13.62 15.94 6.26
CA ALA A 140 12.75 15.77 7.43
C ALA A 140 12.26 14.34 7.65
N LEU A 141 12.36 13.45 6.66
CA LEU A 141 11.94 12.03 6.80
C LEU A 141 12.69 11.32 7.93
N HIS A 142 13.97 11.66 8.13
CA HIS A 142 14.86 11.05 9.14
C HIS A 142 14.97 11.87 10.42
N ALA A 143 14.24 12.99 10.53
CA ALA A 143 14.32 13.83 11.70
C ALA A 143 13.48 13.29 12.86
N ASN A 144 14.02 13.40 14.09
CA ASN A 144 13.29 13.11 15.31
C ASN A 144 12.52 14.35 15.77
N TRP A 145 11.25 14.21 16.09
CA TRP A 145 10.39 15.30 16.51
C TRP A 145 9.50 14.89 17.67
N ARG A 146 9.17 15.86 18.52
CA ARG A 146 8.29 15.63 19.69
C ARG A 146 6.81 15.46 19.32
N SER A 147 6.39 15.82 18.09
CA SER A 147 5.00 15.80 17.67
C SER A 147 4.86 15.26 16.25
N LEU A 148 3.99 14.26 16.07
CA LEU A 148 3.65 13.68 14.78
C LEU A 148 3.11 14.76 13.80
N ALA A 149 2.26 15.66 14.29
CA ALA A 149 1.73 16.75 13.46
C ALA A 149 2.82 17.70 13.00
N ALA A 150 3.80 18.02 13.86
CA ALA A 150 4.92 18.89 13.52
C ALA A 150 5.86 18.24 12.49
N ILE A 151 6.19 16.94 12.65
CA ILE A 151 7.06 16.25 11.68
C ILE A 151 6.37 16.12 10.33
N ASN A 152 5.10 15.76 10.28
CA ASN A 152 4.35 15.66 9.03
C ASN A 152 4.26 17.00 8.29
N ARG A 153 4.05 18.12 9.00
CA ARG A 153 4.10 19.47 8.38
C ARG A 153 5.49 19.83 7.87
N ARG A 154 6.55 19.33 8.50
CA ARG A 154 7.90 19.58 8.02
C ARG A 154 8.25 18.72 6.82
N ILE A 155 7.78 17.46 6.77
CA ILE A 155 7.96 16.58 5.61
C ILE A 155 7.16 17.11 4.43
N VAL A 156 5.90 17.52 4.67
CA VAL A 156 4.97 18.05 3.65
C VAL A 156 4.53 19.46 4.09
N PRO A 157 5.26 20.50 3.68
CA PRO A 157 4.97 21.87 4.10
C PRO A 157 3.62 22.39 3.60
N ASP A 158 3.21 21.99 2.40
CA ASP A 158 1.91 22.34 1.83
C ASP A 158 0.95 21.13 1.89
N PRO A 159 -0.02 21.11 2.83
CA PRO A 159 -0.96 20.00 2.98
C PRO A 159 -1.87 19.78 1.75
N ARG A 160 -2.02 20.79 0.86
CA ARG A 160 -2.81 20.67 -0.37
C ARG A 160 -2.17 19.73 -1.39
N ARG A 161 -0.87 19.40 -1.21
CA ARG A 161 -0.14 18.44 -2.04
C ARG A 161 -0.35 16.99 -1.62
N VAL A 162 -1.01 16.76 -0.48
CA VAL A 162 -1.35 15.41 -0.05
C VAL A 162 -2.50 14.89 -0.90
N MET A 163 -2.25 13.80 -1.59
CA MET A 163 -3.25 13.07 -2.36
C MET A 163 -3.63 11.79 -1.64
N ALA A 164 -4.85 11.29 -1.86
CA ALA A 164 -5.34 10.07 -1.26
C ALA A 164 -5.95 9.14 -2.32
N ALA A 165 -5.71 7.85 -2.15
CA ALA A 165 -6.45 6.84 -2.86
C ALA A 165 -7.87 6.74 -2.28
N ALA A 166 -8.85 6.43 -3.11
CA ALA A 166 -10.20 6.09 -2.68
C ALA A 166 -10.35 4.59 -2.46
N ALA A 167 -11.41 4.17 -1.78
CA ALA A 167 -11.77 2.76 -1.72
C ALA A 167 -12.01 2.22 -3.15
N GLY A 168 -11.39 1.09 -3.45
CA GLY A 168 -11.38 0.49 -4.78
C GLY A 168 -10.13 0.80 -5.60
N ASP A 169 -9.49 1.93 -5.39
CA ASP A 169 -8.28 2.29 -6.14
C ASP A 169 -7.14 1.31 -5.87
N VAL A 170 -6.25 1.19 -6.86
CA VAL A 170 -5.01 0.42 -6.75
C VAL A 170 -3.82 1.37 -6.84
N LEU A 171 -3.06 1.44 -5.78
CA LEU A 171 -1.88 2.29 -5.65
C LEU A 171 -0.62 1.44 -5.77
N VAL A 172 0.27 1.77 -6.71
CA VAL A 172 1.59 1.15 -6.84
C VAL A 172 2.66 2.19 -6.52
N LEU A 173 3.58 1.83 -5.63
CA LEU A 173 4.66 2.68 -5.12
C LEU A 173 6.01 2.03 -5.41
N LYS A 174 6.99 2.83 -5.86
CA LYS A 174 8.40 2.46 -5.78
C LYS A 174 8.93 2.78 -4.40
N GLY A 175 9.49 1.79 -3.73
CA GLY A 175 10.21 1.96 -2.47
C GLY A 175 11.64 2.47 -2.68
N GLU A 176 12.34 2.64 -1.57
CA GLU A 176 13.72 3.13 -1.55
C GLU A 176 14.71 2.15 -2.19
N SER A 177 14.41 0.83 -2.09
CA SER A 177 15.26 -0.24 -2.64
C SER A 177 14.93 -0.62 -4.08
N TYR A 178 14.00 0.08 -4.76
CA TYR A 178 13.77 -0.16 -6.19
C TYR A 178 15.01 0.26 -6.99
N PRO A 179 15.50 -0.53 -7.96
CA PRO A 179 16.68 -0.21 -8.74
C PRO A 179 16.62 1.19 -9.36
N GLY A 180 17.63 2.02 -9.07
CA GLY A 180 17.70 3.41 -9.55
C GLY A 180 16.81 4.41 -8.79
N ASN A 181 16.15 4.02 -7.70
CA ASN A 181 15.23 4.88 -6.94
C ASN A 181 15.77 5.31 -5.56
N ALA A 182 17.03 5.07 -5.25
CA ALA A 182 17.65 5.47 -4.00
C ALA A 182 17.51 6.98 -3.74
N GLY A 183 17.07 7.37 -2.55
CA GLY A 183 16.75 8.74 -2.19
C GLY A 183 15.45 9.29 -2.79
N LEU A 184 14.69 8.47 -3.54
CA LEU A 184 13.50 8.88 -4.28
C LEU A 184 12.25 8.04 -3.95
N GLY A 185 12.30 7.12 -2.99
CA GLY A 185 11.17 6.29 -2.59
C GLY A 185 9.88 7.11 -2.41
N ALA A 186 8.75 6.54 -2.78
CA ALA A 186 7.44 7.19 -2.71
C ALA A 186 7.07 7.54 -1.27
N VAL A 187 6.85 8.82 -1.00
CA VAL A 187 6.48 9.30 0.34
C VAL A 187 4.99 9.15 0.54
N HIS A 188 4.61 8.37 1.54
CA HIS A 188 3.21 8.03 1.84
C HIS A 188 2.98 7.82 3.33
N ARG A 189 1.71 7.69 3.72
CA ARG A 189 1.31 7.33 5.09
C ARG A 189 -0.08 6.70 5.12
N SER A 190 -0.41 6.06 6.22
CA SER A 190 -1.79 5.69 6.54
C SER A 190 -2.60 6.93 6.94
N PRO A 191 -3.86 7.06 6.46
CA PRO A 191 -4.74 8.11 6.91
C PRO A 191 -5.15 7.89 8.38
N PRO A 192 -5.44 8.94 9.16
CA PRO A 192 -5.97 8.80 10.51
C PRO A 192 -7.41 8.27 10.48
N ILE A 193 -7.67 7.17 11.17
CA ILE A 193 -8.99 6.53 11.25
C ILE A 193 -9.49 6.35 12.69
N ALA A 194 -8.58 6.18 13.67
CA ALA A 194 -8.93 5.85 15.05
C ALA A 194 -9.82 6.90 15.70
N GLU A 195 -9.51 8.17 15.52
CA GLU A 195 -10.28 9.30 16.09
C GLU A 195 -11.74 9.37 15.59
N ARG A 196 -12.03 8.73 14.47
CA ARG A 196 -13.34 8.72 13.80
C ARG A 196 -14.07 7.38 13.98
N GLY A 197 -13.51 6.45 14.76
CA GLY A 197 -14.04 5.08 14.87
C GLY A 197 -14.03 4.34 13.53
N GLY A 198 -13.11 4.72 12.63
CA GLY A 198 -13.06 4.18 11.29
C GLY A 198 -12.50 2.76 11.23
N VAL A 199 -12.75 2.08 10.12
CA VAL A 199 -12.15 0.79 9.77
C VAL A 199 -11.49 0.88 8.40
N ARG A 200 -10.40 0.16 8.21
CA ARG A 200 -9.79 -0.05 6.90
C ARG A 200 -9.66 -1.53 6.62
N PHE A 201 -9.99 -1.89 5.40
CA PHE A 201 -9.69 -3.22 4.86
C PHE A 201 -8.73 -3.09 3.69
N LEU A 202 -7.56 -3.71 3.82
CA LEU A 202 -6.42 -3.56 2.94
C LEU A 202 -5.95 -4.91 2.39
N PHE A 203 -5.52 -4.89 1.14
CA PHE A 203 -4.64 -5.88 0.55
C PHE A 203 -3.35 -5.20 0.12
N LYS A 204 -2.21 -5.76 0.52
CA LYS A 204 -0.89 -5.27 0.13
C LYS A 204 -0.09 -6.41 -0.52
N LEU A 205 0.68 -6.06 -1.54
CA LEU A 205 1.72 -6.91 -2.12
C LEU A 205 3.03 -6.13 -2.10
N THR A 206 4.09 -6.76 -1.64
CA THR A 206 5.40 -6.15 -1.50
C THR A 206 6.45 -7.05 -2.15
N SER A 207 7.26 -6.51 -3.06
CA SER A 207 8.46 -7.20 -3.52
C SER A 207 9.60 -7.02 -2.51
N PRO A 208 10.52 -7.99 -2.40
CA PRO A 208 11.68 -7.87 -1.53
C PRO A 208 12.50 -6.61 -1.83
N SER A 209 13.32 -6.18 -0.87
CA SER A 209 14.38 -5.22 -1.14
C SER A 209 15.49 -5.88 -1.95
N THR A 210 16.24 -5.10 -2.74
CA THR A 210 17.40 -5.60 -3.49
C THR A 210 18.54 -6.10 -2.58
N HIS A 211 18.46 -5.82 -1.29
CA HIS A 211 19.42 -6.30 -0.28
C HIS A 211 18.97 -7.59 0.41
N CYS A 212 17.81 -8.13 0.03
CA CYS A 212 17.20 -9.29 0.65
C CYS A 212 16.76 -10.23 -0.46
N GLU A 213 17.50 -11.31 -0.69
CA GLU A 213 17.19 -12.30 -1.73
C GLU A 213 15.95 -13.15 -1.37
N ASP A 214 15.60 -13.23 -0.07
CA ASP A 214 14.46 -13.98 0.42
C ASP A 214 13.24 -13.08 0.70
N ALA A 215 12.09 -13.45 0.13
CA ALA A 215 10.82 -12.78 0.42
C ALA A 215 10.43 -12.83 1.91
N GLU A 216 10.94 -13.78 2.66
CA GLU A 216 10.74 -13.92 4.10
C GLU A 216 11.40 -12.79 4.91
N CYS A 217 12.54 -12.28 4.44
CA CYS A 217 13.21 -11.13 5.05
C CYS A 217 12.34 -9.86 5.06
N THR A 218 11.46 -9.69 4.06
CA THR A 218 10.53 -8.56 3.98
C THR A 218 9.42 -8.63 5.06
N ILE A 219 9.20 -9.81 5.65
CA ILE A 219 8.20 -10.00 6.70
C ILE A 219 8.61 -9.29 7.99
N ASP A 220 9.90 -9.27 8.30
CA ASP A 220 10.43 -8.69 9.55
C ASP A 220 10.64 -7.17 9.48
N HIS A 221 10.83 -6.61 8.26
CA HIS A 221 11.09 -5.18 8.09
C HIS A 221 9.83 -4.28 8.14
N ASP A 222 8.64 -4.86 8.12
CA ASP A 222 7.38 -4.14 8.33
C ASP A 222 6.97 -4.01 9.82
N ALA A 223 7.80 -4.50 10.74
CA ALA A 223 7.57 -4.25 12.17
C ALA A 223 7.64 -2.73 12.41
N PRO A 224 6.65 -2.13 13.12
CA PRO A 224 6.73 -0.73 13.48
C PRO A 224 7.99 -0.52 14.29
N SER A 225 8.86 0.40 13.82
CA SER A 225 9.97 0.88 14.64
C SER A 225 9.35 1.35 15.95
N ALA A 226 9.59 0.60 17.01
CA ALA A 226 9.17 0.95 18.35
C ALA A 226 9.81 2.30 18.70
N VAL A 227 9.02 3.33 18.84
CA VAL A 227 9.30 4.58 19.58
C VAL A 227 8.05 5.00 20.31
#